data_6d209973f88b5ad4d6e5510d1d7b5c26
#
_entry.id   6d209973f88b5ad4d6e5510d1d7b5c26
#
_cell.length_a   1.000
_cell.length_b   1.000
_cell.length_c   1.000
_cell.angle_alpha   90.00
_cell.angle_beta   90.00
_cell.angle_gamma   90.00
#
_symmetry.space_group_name_H-M   'P 1'
#
loop_
_entity.id
_entity.type
_entity.pdbx_description
1 polymer ?
#
loop_
_entity_poly.entity_id
_entity_poly.type
_entity_poly.pdbx_seq_one_letter_code
_entity_poly.pdbx_strand_id
1 'polypeptide(L)'
;MTKKRFRDFPIEDENGNYVGTISRRNLLRSGRKKVILVDHNEKNQAVNGIEDTEILEIIDHHRLGPIQTITPVFFRNQPLGCTGTIIYKMYQETGISIEPVIAGLMCSAIISDTLIFKSPTCTPDDIEAAMELADIAGIDPEVYGRQMFGAGSNLDEKTDREIFYQDFKKFAINDVTVGVGQVNAMGPEDXXXXSAVYRYSNRRWRA
;
A
#
# COMPACT_ATOMS: atom_id res chain seq x y z
N MET A 1 17.57 18.50 -26.47
CA MET A 1 17.30 19.95 -26.53
C MET A 1 18.51 20.80 -26.12
N THR A 2 19.27 20.45 -25.11
CA THR A 2 20.40 21.26 -24.59
C THR A 2 21.52 21.53 -25.59
N LYS A 3 21.74 20.60 -26.52
CA LYS A 3 22.82 20.73 -27.53
C LYS A 3 22.41 21.38 -28.84
N LYS A 4 21.13 21.75 -29.01
CA LYS A 4 20.64 22.38 -30.23
C LYS A 4 20.51 23.90 -30.06
N ARG A 5 20.78 24.64 -31.14
CA ARG A 5 20.74 26.09 -31.15
C ARG A 5 19.31 26.66 -31.07
N PHE A 6 18.31 25.86 -31.46
CA PHE A 6 16.91 26.30 -31.49
C PHE A 6 16.35 26.46 -30.08
N ARG A 7 15.44 27.39 -29.91
CA ARG A 7 14.76 27.66 -28.62
C ARG A 7 13.46 26.90 -28.48
N ASP A 8 12.78 26.67 -29.59
CA ASP A 8 11.45 26.07 -29.65
C ASP A 8 11.49 24.78 -30.52
N PHE A 9 10.74 23.79 -30.15
CA PHE A 9 10.73 22.48 -30.80
C PHE A 9 9.27 22.07 -31.04
N PRO A 10 8.90 21.67 -32.28
CA PRO A 10 7.56 21.11 -32.50
C PRO A 10 7.40 19.79 -31.78
N ILE A 11 6.17 19.53 -31.37
CA ILE A 11 5.75 18.25 -30.74
C ILE A 11 4.78 17.59 -31.71
N GLU A 12 4.99 16.32 -31.97
CA GLU A 12 4.11 15.50 -32.81
C GLU A 12 3.55 14.36 -31.95
N ASP A 13 2.35 13.90 -32.28
CA ASP A 13 1.75 12.72 -31.68
C ASP A 13 2.36 11.44 -32.30
N GLU A 14 1.87 10.28 -31.88
CA GLU A 14 2.35 8.98 -32.37
C GLU A 14 2.10 8.77 -33.87
N ASN A 15 1.19 9.55 -34.47
CA ASN A 15 0.83 9.49 -35.87
C ASN A 15 1.56 10.56 -36.73
N GLY A 16 2.41 11.36 -36.09
CA GLY A 16 3.17 12.43 -36.76
C GLY A 16 2.41 13.75 -36.94
N ASN A 17 1.24 13.90 -36.29
CA ASN A 17 0.47 15.15 -36.40
C ASN A 17 1.05 16.18 -35.41
N TYR A 18 1.12 17.43 -35.84
CA TYR A 18 1.58 18.52 -35.00
C TYR A 18 0.60 18.76 -33.84
N VAL A 19 1.10 18.68 -32.62
CA VAL A 19 0.32 18.84 -31.37
C VAL A 19 0.58 20.22 -30.75
N GLY A 20 1.79 20.76 -30.95
CA GLY A 20 2.13 22.02 -30.34
C GLY A 20 3.64 22.30 -30.39
N THR A 21 4.06 23.31 -29.66
CA THR A 21 5.47 23.69 -29.56
C THR A 21 5.92 23.73 -28.10
N ILE A 22 7.07 23.17 -27.79
CA ILE A 22 7.69 23.28 -26.49
C ILE A 22 9.00 24.03 -26.56
N SER A 23 9.21 24.94 -25.62
CA SER A 23 10.46 25.67 -25.49
C SER A 23 11.27 25.17 -24.31
N ARG A 24 12.56 25.49 -24.28
CA ARG A 24 13.39 25.23 -23.08
C ARG A 24 12.82 25.92 -21.86
N ARG A 25 12.22 27.08 -22.02
CA ARG A 25 11.61 27.86 -20.94
C ARG A 25 10.39 27.13 -20.36
N ASN A 26 9.60 26.46 -21.21
CA ASN A 26 8.47 25.64 -20.75
C ASN A 26 8.96 24.49 -19.86
N LEU A 27 10.04 23.82 -20.28
CA LEU A 27 10.61 22.72 -19.48
C LEU A 27 11.14 23.21 -18.13
N LEU A 28 11.77 24.39 -18.11
CA LEU A 28 12.26 24.98 -16.85
C LEU A 28 11.13 25.49 -15.97
N ARG A 29 9.97 25.79 -16.54
CA ARG A 29 8.79 26.29 -15.83
C ARG A 29 7.76 25.20 -15.55
N SER A 30 7.98 23.98 -16.03
CA SER A 30 7.07 22.89 -15.68
C SER A 30 7.09 22.72 -14.16
N GLY A 31 6.00 23.11 -13.52
CA GLY A 31 5.84 22.94 -12.10
C GLY A 31 5.91 21.44 -11.76
N ARG A 32 6.55 21.10 -10.66
CA ARG A 32 6.56 19.73 -10.18
C ARG A 32 5.12 19.29 -9.89
N LYS A 33 4.80 18.07 -10.20
CA LYS A 33 3.51 17.49 -9.81
C LYS A 33 3.44 17.48 -8.29
N LYS A 34 2.32 17.91 -7.75
CA LYS A 34 2.09 17.92 -6.30
C LYS A 34 1.50 16.59 -5.90
N VAL A 35 2.04 15.97 -4.86
CA VAL A 35 1.60 14.66 -4.40
C VAL A 35 1.43 14.64 -2.89
N ILE A 36 0.53 13.79 -2.43
CA ILE A 36 0.36 13.42 -1.03
C ILE A 36 0.72 11.93 -0.94
N LEU A 37 1.61 11.58 -0.03
CA LEU A 37 1.95 10.18 0.22
C LEU A 37 1.06 9.65 1.33
N VAL A 38 0.42 8.53 1.08
CA VAL A 38 -0.45 7.87 2.06
C VAL A 38 0.03 6.43 2.20
N ASP A 39 0.21 5.98 3.42
CA ASP A 39 0.56 4.61 3.78
C ASP A 39 1.98 4.20 3.37
N HIS A 40 2.84 5.17 3.11
CA HIS A 40 4.28 4.93 2.90
C HIS A 40 5.06 6.24 3.01
N ASN A 41 6.33 6.12 3.46
CA ASN A 41 7.25 7.26 3.54
C ASN A 41 8.65 6.88 3.03
N GLU A 42 8.73 5.87 2.15
CA GLU A 42 9.99 5.44 1.53
C GLU A 42 9.94 5.56 0.01
N LYS A 43 11.03 6.05 -0.58
CA LYS A 43 11.12 6.24 -2.04
C LYS A 43 10.91 4.94 -2.82
N ASN A 44 11.40 3.82 -2.28
CA ASN A 44 11.30 2.52 -2.95
C ASN A 44 9.87 1.94 -2.97
N GLN A 45 8.98 2.51 -2.16
CA GLN A 45 7.55 2.13 -2.14
C GLN A 45 6.70 3.09 -2.98
N ALA A 46 7.28 4.23 -3.36
CA ALA A 46 6.57 5.25 -4.12
C ALA A 46 6.61 4.96 -5.63
N VAL A 47 5.78 5.68 -6.37
CA VAL A 47 5.74 5.58 -7.83
C VAL A 47 7.05 6.07 -8.46
N ASN A 48 7.39 5.55 -9.62
CA ASN A 48 8.55 6.00 -10.38
C ASN A 48 8.44 7.50 -10.68
N GLY A 49 9.52 8.23 -10.46
CA GLY A 49 9.56 9.68 -10.69
C GLY A 49 9.15 10.51 -9.48
N ILE A 50 8.97 9.92 -8.31
CA ILE A 50 8.62 10.63 -7.07
C ILE A 50 9.65 11.74 -6.76
N GLU A 51 10.90 11.56 -7.15
CA GLU A 51 11.98 12.54 -6.95
C GLU A 51 11.77 13.82 -7.76
N ASP A 52 10.95 13.79 -8.80
CA ASP A 52 10.63 14.94 -9.64
C ASP A 52 9.33 15.64 -9.20
N THR A 53 8.73 15.19 -8.10
CA THR A 53 7.47 15.77 -7.59
C THR A 53 7.73 16.73 -6.43
N GLU A 54 6.69 17.46 -6.06
CA GLU A 54 6.62 18.26 -4.84
C GLU A 54 5.71 17.53 -3.86
N ILE A 55 6.30 16.92 -2.83
CA ILE A 55 5.54 16.25 -1.78
C ILE A 55 4.94 17.33 -0.88
N LEU A 56 3.62 17.35 -0.75
CA LEU A 56 2.89 18.30 0.11
C LEU A 56 2.66 17.72 1.50
N GLU A 57 2.27 16.45 1.56
CA GLU A 57 1.89 15.80 2.81
C GLU A 57 2.34 14.33 2.80
N ILE A 58 2.61 13.83 3.99
CA ILE A 58 2.88 12.40 4.24
C ILE A 58 2.02 11.98 5.42
N ILE A 59 1.15 10.98 5.21
CA ILE A 59 0.28 10.43 6.24
C ILE A 59 0.55 8.92 6.30
N ASP A 60 1.07 8.43 7.45
CA ASP A 60 1.62 7.08 7.48
C ASP A 60 1.62 6.52 8.91
N HIS A 61 1.69 5.19 9.05
CA HIS A 61 1.78 4.49 10.33
C HIS A 61 3.05 3.63 10.42
N HIS A 62 3.82 3.56 9.35
CA HIS A 62 5.06 2.75 9.30
C HIS A 62 6.22 3.44 10.00
N ARG A 63 7.31 2.69 10.17
CA ARG A 63 8.59 3.27 10.61
C ARG A 63 9.05 4.35 9.63
N LEU A 64 9.83 5.30 10.14
CA LEU A 64 10.34 6.38 9.28
C LEU A 64 11.38 5.84 8.31
N GLY A 65 11.17 6.11 7.02
CA GLY A 65 12.08 5.78 5.94
C GLY A 65 12.89 6.99 5.47
N PRO A 66 13.85 6.78 4.57
CA PRO A 66 14.77 7.83 4.13
C PRO A 66 14.21 8.69 2.99
N ILE A 67 13.00 9.21 3.12
CA ILE A 67 12.47 10.14 2.12
C ILE A 67 12.99 11.55 2.42
N GLN A 68 13.33 12.29 1.38
CA GLN A 68 13.81 13.67 1.49
C GLN A 68 12.88 14.59 0.69
N THR A 69 12.53 15.72 1.28
CA THR A 69 11.68 16.73 0.63
C THR A 69 12.47 18.02 0.41
N ILE A 70 12.07 18.77 -0.60
CA ILE A 70 12.72 20.03 -0.96
C ILE A 70 12.18 21.19 -0.12
N THR A 71 10.88 21.09 0.23
CA THR A 71 10.17 22.11 1.00
C THR A 71 9.65 21.48 2.29
N PRO A 72 9.31 22.30 3.31
CA PRO A 72 8.60 21.79 4.48
C PRO A 72 7.29 21.11 4.06
N VAL A 73 6.96 19.99 4.70
CA VAL A 73 5.77 19.19 4.40
C VAL A 73 4.93 19.00 5.66
N PHE A 74 3.64 18.81 5.50
CA PHE A 74 2.81 18.28 6.57
C PHE A 74 3.16 16.80 6.72
N PHE A 75 3.57 16.40 7.92
CA PHE A 75 3.97 15.01 8.17
C PHE A 75 3.23 14.50 9.41
N ARG A 76 2.35 13.52 9.21
CA ARG A 76 1.60 12.88 10.29
C ARG A 76 1.90 11.38 10.27
N ASN A 77 2.64 10.94 11.27
CA ASN A 77 2.98 9.54 11.46
C ASN A 77 2.62 9.15 12.90
N GLN A 78 1.86 8.08 13.05
CA GLN A 78 1.40 7.61 14.36
C GLN A 78 1.55 6.08 14.43
N PRO A 79 1.98 5.53 15.60
CA PRO A 79 2.16 4.09 15.75
C PRO A 79 0.80 3.40 15.99
N LEU A 80 -0.01 3.35 14.93
CA LEU A 80 -1.32 2.71 14.88
C LEU A 80 -1.25 1.49 13.97
N GLY A 81 -2.28 0.68 13.99
CA GLY A 81 -2.34 -0.53 13.18
C GLY A 81 -2.58 -0.27 11.69
N CYS A 82 -3.12 0.92 11.35
CA CYS A 82 -3.46 1.25 9.97
C CYS A 82 -3.46 2.76 9.73
N THR A 83 -3.04 3.19 8.56
CA THR A 83 -3.16 4.59 8.12
C THR A 83 -4.63 5.01 8.04
N GLY A 84 -5.54 4.08 7.76
CA GLY A 84 -6.98 4.34 7.77
C GLY A 84 -7.48 4.95 9.09
N THR A 85 -6.90 4.51 10.22
CA THR A 85 -7.21 5.05 11.55
C THR A 85 -6.75 6.50 11.68
N ILE A 86 -5.60 6.85 11.12
CA ILE A 86 -5.10 8.23 11.12
C ILE A 86 -6.05 9.12 10.31
N ILE A 87 -6.47 8.67 9.14
CA ILE A 87 -7.40 9.41 8.27
C ILE A 87 -8.74 9.61 8.98
N TYR A 88 -9.25 8.56 9.65
CA TYR A 88 -10.48 8.66 10.44
C TYR A 88 -10.35 9.76 11.51
N LYS A 89 -9.25 9.79 12.25
CA LYS A 89 -8.99 10.84 13.26
C LYS A 89 -8.94 12.24 12.62
N MET A 90 -8.39 12.35 11.41
CA MET A 90 -8.36 13.64 10.68
C MET A 90 -9.78 14.11 10.32
N TYR A 91 -10.67 13.19 9.94
CA TYR A 91 -12.10 13.51 9.73
C TYR A 91 -12.72 14.02 11.03
N GLN A 92 -12.48 13.35 12.15
CA GLN A 92 -13.00 13.79 13.46
C GLN A 92 -12.48 15.19 13.83
N GLU A 93 -11.17 15.42 13.65
CA GLU A 93 -10.53 16.71 14.00
C GLU A 93 -11.09 17.87 13.18
N THR A 94 -11.46 17.61 11.92
CA THR A 94 -11.99 18.65 11.02
C THR A 94 -13.49 18.78 11.08
N GLY A 95 -14.19 17.83 11.70
CA GLY A 95 -15.64 17.81 11.79
C GLY A 95 -16.34 17.53 10.45
N ILE A 96 -15.64 16.98 9.49
CA ILE A 96 -16.19 16.61 8.17
C ILE A 96 -16.91 15.27 8.31
N SER A 97 -18.16 15.19 7.85
CA SER A 97 -18.91 13.93 7.86
C SER A 97 -18.32 12.94 6.86
N ILE A 98 -18.27 11.68 7.25
CA ILE A 98 -17.74 10.59 6.41
C ILE A 98 -18.91 9.97 5.65
N GLU A 99 -18.79 9.87 4.34
CA GLU A 99 -19.78 9.18 3.50
C GLU A 99 -19.70 7.67 3.73
N PRO A 100 -20.84 6.93 3.70
CA PRO A 100 -20.82 5.47 3.98
C PRO A 100 -19.85 4.67 3.12
N VAL A 101 -19.70 5.01 1.85
CA VAL A 101 -18.75 4.31 0.96
C VAL A 101 -17.31 4.54 1.43
N ILE A 102 -16.96 5.76 1.81
CA ILE A 102 -15.62 6.10 2.31
C ILE A 102 -15.39 5.41 3.67
N ALA A 103 -16.41 5.41 4.53
CA ALA A 103 -16.33 4.70 5.82
C ALA A 103 -16.04 3.21 5.60
N GLY A 104 -16.76 2.59 4.66
CA GLY A 104 -16.55 1.17 4.32
C GLY A 104 -15.13 0.90 3.82
N LEU A 105 -14.59 1.77 2.97
CA LEU A 105 -13.22 1.62 2.45
C LEU A 105 -12.18 1.79 3.57
N MET A 106 -12.34 2.76 4.45
CA MET A 106 -11.42 2.95 5.59
C MET A 106 -11.52 1.78 6.58
N CYS A 107 -12.74 1.31 6.86
CA CYS A 107 -12.95 0.14 7.71
C CYS A 107 -12.28 -1.09 7.10
N SER A 108 -12.40 -1.30 5.78
CA SER A 108 -11.74 -2.39 5.06
C SER A 108 -10.22 -2.34 5.23
N ALA A 109 -9.63 -1.14 5.11
CA ALA A 109 -8.19 -0.96 5.28
C ALA A 109 -7.76 -1.34 6.71
N ILE A 110 -8.49 -0.87 7.73
CA ILE A 110 -8.18 -1.18 9.14
C ILE A 110 -8.30 -2.70 9.38
N ILE A 111 -9.37 -3.32 8.91
CA ILE A 111 -9.59 -4.77 9.03
C ILE A 111 -8.43 -5.55 8.38
N SER A 112 -8.00 -5.10 7.19
CA SER A 112 -6.90 -5.72 6.43
C SER A 112 -5.59 -5.68 7.23
N ASP A 113 -5.17 -4.49 7.63
CA ASP A 113 -3.87 -4.28 8.27
C ASP A 113 -3.81 -4.89 9.67
N THR A 114 -4.95 -4.90 10.36
CA THR A 114 -5.03 -5.45 11.72
C THR A 114 -5.40 -6.94 11.76
N LEU A 115 -5.62 -7.56 10.61
CA LEU A 115 -6.03 -8.98 10.49
C LEU A 115 -7.28 -9.25 11.35
N ILE A 116 -8.32 -8.45 11.15
CA ILE A 116 -9.56 -8.46 11.97
C ILE A 116 -9.17 -8.34 13.46
N PHE A 117 -8.39 -7.30 13.78
CA PHE A 117 -7.96 -6.93 15.15
C PHE A 117 -7.06 -7.94 15.85
N LYS A 118 -6.49 -8.93 15.10
CA LYS A 118 -5.62 -9.98 15.67
C LYS A 118 -4.14 -9.67 15.52
N SER A 119 -3.78 -8.66 14.72
CA SER A 119 -2.38 -8.27 14.53
C SER A 119 -1.80 -7.72 15.84
N PRO A 120 -0.54 -8.05 16.18
CA PRO A 120 0.12 -7.44 17.34
C PRO A 120 0.31 -5.93 17.21
N THR A 121 0.16 -5.37 16.03
CA THR A 121 0.24 -3.91 15.79
C THR A 121 -1.10 -3.22 15.99
N CYS A 122 -2.20 -3.98 16.12
CA CYS A 122 -3.54 -3.42 16.33
C CYS A 122 -3.61 -2.70 17.67
N THR A 123 -4.14 -1.49 17.67
CA THR A 123 -4.30 -0.68 18.88
C THR A 123 -5.80 -0.52 19.23
N PRO A 124 -6.13 -0.10 20.45
CA PRO A 124 -7.52 0.21 20.80
C PRO A 124 -8.13 1.28 19.88
N ASP A 125 -7.33 2.26 19.44
CA ASP A 125 -7.78 3.31 18.53
C ASP A 125 -8.22 2.72 17.16
N ASP A 126 -7.54 1.67 16.69
CA ASP A 126 -7.92 1.00 15.44
C ASP A 126 -9.26 0.30 15.57
N ILE A 127 -9.48 -0.36 16.71
CA ILE A 127 -10.74 -1.06 16.97
C ILE A 127 -11.88 -0.05 17.04
N GLU A 128 -11.70 1.03 17.81
CA GLU A 128 -12.70 2.09 17.96
C GLU A 128 -13.07 2.71 16.60
N ALA A 129 -12.03 3.10 15.83
CA ALA A 129 -12.22 3.68 14.49
C ALA A 129 -12.96 2.71 13.55
N ALA A 130 -12.58 1.44 13.55
CA ALA A 130 -13.21 0.44 12.68
C ALA A 130 -14.67 0.23 13.04
N MET A 131 -15.00 0.21 14.35
CA MET A 131 -16.39 0.02 14.79
C MET A 131 -17.28 1.22 14.39
N GLU A 132 -16.79 2.45 14.60
CA GLU A 132 -17.55 3.66 14.20
C GLU A 132 -17.70 3.74 12.67
N LEU A 133 -16.64 3.41 11.93
CA LEU A 133 -16.70 3.38 10.46
C LEU A 133 -17.66 2.29 9.96
N ALA A 134 -17.68 1.14 10.62
CA ALA A 134 -18.58 0.02 10.30
C ALA A 134 -20.04 0.44 10.50
N ASP A 135 -20.34 1.15 11.62
CA ASP A 135 -21.69 1.69 11.89
C ASP A 135 -22.12 2.65 10.78
N ILE A 136 -21.23 3.57 10.35
CA ILE A 136 -21.52 4.52 9.27
C ILE A 136 -21.78 3.77 7.95
N ALA A 137 -20.98 2.73 7.67
CA ALA A 137 -21.07 1.95 6.43
C ALA A 137 -22.22 0.93 6.45
N GLY A 138 -22.78 0.62 7.62
CA GLY A 138 -23.85 -0.37 7.76
C GLY A 138 -23.35 -1.81 7.60
N ILE A 139 -22.12 -2.11 8.07
CA ILE A 139 -21.51 -3.44 7.94
C ILE A 139 -21.11 -3.97 9.32
N ASP A 140 -21.01 -5.30 9.43
CA ASP A 140 -20.41 -5.96 10.59
C ASP A 140 -18.93 -6.22 10.25
N PRO A 141 -17.97 -5.63 10.98
CA PRO A 141 -16.56 -5.72 10.60
C PRO A 141 -16.00 -7.14 10.64
N GLU A 142 -16.50 -8.00 11.54
CA GLU A 142 -16.02 -9.37 11.61
C GLU A 142 -16.53 -10.22 10.45
N VAL A 143 -17.84 -10.13 10.17
CA VAL A 143 -18.46 -10.86 9.06
C VAL A 143 -17.86 -10.37 7.74
N TYR A 144 -17.80 -9.06 7.55
CA TYR A 144 -17.26 -8.45 6.33
C TYR A 144 -15.78 -8.80 6.16
N GLY A 145 -14.99 -8.74 7.23
CA GLY A 145 -13.57 -9.07 7.20
C GLY A 145 -13.32 -10.52 6.74
N ARG A 146 -14.11 -11.47 7.25
CA ARG A 146 -14.00 -12.88 6.80
C ARG A 146 -14.31 -13.01 5.30
N GLN A 147 -15.35 -12.32 4.82
CA GLN A 147 -15.71 -12.32 3.40
C GLN A 147 -14.60 -11.71 2.54
N MET A 148 -14.04 -10.58 2.99
CA MET A 148 -12.97 -9.87 2.29
C MET A 148 -11.71 -10.75 2.15
N PHE A 149 -11.27 -11.37 3.24
CA PHE A 149 -10.11 -12.25 3.23
C PHE A 149 -10.39 -13.52 2.41
N GLY A 150 -11.58 -14.09 2.53
CA GLY A 150 -11.99 -15.25 1.73
C GLY A 150 -11.93 -14.95 0.23
N ALA A 151 -12.48 -13.80 -0.17
CA ALA A 151 -12.45 -13.37 -1.58
C ALA A 151 -11.02 -13.09 -2.09
N GLY A 152 -10.12 -12.66 -1.19
CA GLY A 152 -8.73 -12.35 -1.56
C GLY A 152 -7.80 -13.55 -1.55
N SER A 153 -8.15 -14.63 -0.85
CA SER A 153 -7.24 -15.76 -0.69
C SER A 153 -7.14 -16.63 -1.95
N ASN A 154 -8.27 -16.94 -2.58
CA ASN A 154 -8.38 -17.81 -3.78
C ASN A 154 -7.45 -19.04 -3.67
N LEU A 155 -7.30 -19.60 -2.45
CA LEU A 155 -6.38 -20.72 -2.23
C LEU A 155 -6.82 -21.97 -3.00
N ASP A 156 -8.13 -22.16 -3.16
CA ASP A 156 -8.71 -23.31 -3.86
C ASP A 156 -8.37 -23.35 -5.35
N GLU A 157 -8.06 -22.20 -5.94
CA GLU A 157 -7.73 -22.09 -7.37
C GLU A 157 -6.23 -22.18 -7.65
N LYS A 158 -5.40 -22.22 -6.59
CA LYS A 158 -3.94 -22.20 -6.70
C LYS A 158 -3.32 -23.56 -6.41
N THR A 159 -2.24 -23.85 -7.11
CA THR A 159 -1.42 -25.03 -6.80
C THR A 159 -0.63 -24.79 -5.51
N ASP A 160 -0.23 -25.87 -4.83
CA ASP A 160 0.63 -25.81 -3.64
C ASP A 160 1.88 -24.93 -3.86
N ARG A 161 2.43 -24.98 -5.07
CA ARG A 161 3.62 -24.21 -5.43
C ARG A 161 3.31 -22.71 -5.50
N GLU A 162 2.21 -22.34 -6.10
CA GLU A 162 1.77 -20.93 -6.20
C GLU A 162 1.47 -20.37 -4.81
N ILE A 163 0.81 -21.16 -3.95
CA ILE A 163 0.52 -20.77 -2.56
C ILE A 163 1.83 -20.53 -1.80
N PHE A 164 2.79 -21.46 -1.91
CA PHE A 164 4.07 -21.39 -1.20
C PHE A 164 4.89 -20.17 -1.63
N TYR A 165 4.89 -19.85 -2.92
CA TYR A 165 5.71 -18.76 -3.47
C TYR A 165 4.99 -17.40 -3.49
N GLN A 166 3.75 -17.31 -3.06
CA GLN A 166 2.94 -16.07 -3.09
C GLN A 166 3.58 -14.95 -2.26
N ASP A 167 4.06 -15.27 -1.05
CA ASP A 167 4.85 -14.36 -0.22
C ASP A 167 6.06 -15.12 0.30
N PHE A 168 7.00 -15.35 -0.61
CA PHE A 168 8.21 -16.12 -0.32
C PHE A 168 9.42 -15.20 -0.24
N LYS A 169 10.12 -15.26 0.87
CA LYS A 169 11.33 -14.46 1.11
C LYS A 169 12.52 -15.36 1.43
N LYS A 170 13.68 -15.00 0.92
CA LYS A 170 14.94 -15.70 1.21
C LYS A 170 15.75 -14.86 2.20
N PHE A 171 16.27 -15.54 3.20
CA PHE A 171 17.13 -14.94 4.22
C PHE A 171 18.44 -15.70 4.24
N ALA A 172 19.56 -14.98 4.20
CA ALA A 172 20.88 -15.55 4.42
C ALA A 172 21.24 -15.42 5.90
N ILE A 173 21.47 -16.53 6.56
CA ILE A 173 21.85 -16.60 7.97
C ILE A 173 23.17 -17.38 8.02
N ASN A 174 24.28 -16.66 8.19
CA ASN A 174 25.61 -17.23 8.06
C ASN A 174 25.76 -17.92 6.68
N ASP A 175 26.11 -19.20 6.65
CA ASP A 175 26.30 -19.96 5.43
C ASP A 175 25.05 -20.74 4.97
N VAL A 176 23.90 -20.45 5.58
CA VAL A 176 22.65 -21.16 5.27
C VAL A 176 21.65 -20.18 4.65
N THR A 177 21.04 -20.59 3.54
CA THR A 177 19.91 -19.85 2.96
C THR A 177 18.61 -20.47 3.47
N VAL A 178 17.80 -19.66 4.13
CA VAL A 178 16.48 -20.06 4.66
C VAL A 178 15.40 -19.40 3.80
N GLY A 179 14.49 -20.19 3.27
CA GLY A 179 13.31 -19.73 2.56
C GLY A 179 12.11 -19.74 3.50
N VAL A 180 11.39 -18.64 3.56
CA VAL A 180 10.16 -18.50 4.37
C VAL A 180 9.02 -18.14 3.43
N GLY A 181 8.02 -19.00 3.34
CA GLY A 181 6.75 -18.70 2.67
C GLY A 181 5.70 -18.41 3.72
N GLN A 182 5.00 -17.30 3.57
CA GLN A 182 3.91 -16.93 4.47
C GLN A 182 2.58 -17.13 3.74
N VAL A 183 1.66 -17.81 4.40
CA VAL A 183 0.30 -18.05 3.89
C VAL A 183 -0.68 -17.56 4.95
N ASN A 184 -1.59 -16.70 4.56
CA ASN A 184 -2.65 -16.22 5.44
C ASN A 184 -3.86 -17.15 5.30
N ALA A 185 -4.17 -17.85 6.38
CA ALA A 185 -5.34 -18.74 6.46
C ALA A 185 -6.33 -18.15 7.48
N MET A 186 -7.58 -18.04 7.09
CA MET A 186 -8.62 -17.42 7.92
C MET A 186 -9.48 -18.44 8.67
N GLY A 187 -9.42 -19.71 8.27
CA GLY A 187 -10.19 -20.78 8.90
C GLY A 187 -9.50 -22.13 8.82
N PRO A 188 -10.04 -23.13 9.52
CA PRO A 188 -9.51 -24.50 9.48
C PRO A 188 -9.53 -25.13 8.07
N GLU A 189 -10.47 -24.73 7.25
CA GLU A 189 -10.60 -25.14 5.84
C GLU A 189 -9.39 -24.69 5.03
N ASP A 190 -8.89 -23.52 5.29
CA ASP A 190 -7.66 -23.00 4.66
C ASP A 190 -6.40 -23.72 5.14
N UNK A 191 -6.53 -24.22 6.18
CA UNK A 191 -5.46 -24.92 6.74
C UNK A 191 -5.15 -26.17 6.01
N UNK A 192 -5.99 -26.44 5.41
CA UNK A 192 -5.80 -27.55 4.54
C UNK A 192 -4.79 -27.19 3.51
N UNK A 193 -4.88 -26.24 3.20
CA UNK A 193 -3.93 -25.75 2.35
C UNK A 193 -2.59 -25.54 2.98
N UNK A 194 -2.66 -25.27 3.85
CA UNK A 194 -1.51 -25.09 4.62
C UNK A 194 -0.88 -26.37 4.99
N SER A 195 -1.57 -27.27 5.12
CA SER A 195 -1.02 -28.62 5.35
C SER A 195 -0.30 -29.15 4.11
N ALA A 196 -0.79 -28.86 2.96
CA ALA A 196 -0.12 -29.18 1.68
C ALA A 196 1.19 -28.40 1.52
N VAL A 197 1.20 -27.13 1.91
CA VAL A 197 2.40 -26.27 1.90
C VAL A 197 3.45 -26.78 2.89
N TYR A 198 3.01 -27.32 4.05
CA TYR A 198 3.92 -27.90 5.03
C TYR A 198 4.68 -29.13 4.51
N ARG A 199 4.11 -29.89 3.59
CA ARG A 199 4.78 -31.05 2.98
C ARG A 199 5.96 -30.62 2.05
N TYR A 200 5.86 -29.42 1.46
CA TYR A 200 6.91 -28.87 0.58
C TYR A 200 8.14 -28.39 1.40
N SER A 201 7.94 -27.89 2.60
CA SER A 201 9.03 -27.36 3.43
C SER A 201 9.98 -28.45 3.95
N ASN A 202 9.55 -29.71 3.95
CA ASN A 202 10.36 -30.83 4.44
C ASN A 202 11.23 -31.49 3.37
N ARG A 203 11.21 -31.03 2.13
CA ARG A 203 12.12 -31.54 1.09
C ARG A 203 13.40 -30.71 1.08
N ARG A 204 14.54 -31.39 1.22
CA ARG A 204 15.86 -30.76 1.09
C ARG A 204 15.97 -30.07 -0.26
N TRP A 205 16.23 -28.78 -0.22
CA TRP A 205 16.58 -28.01 -1.42
C TRP A 205 17.89 -28.57 -1.96
N ARG A 206 17.85 -29.16 -3.14
CA ARG A 206 19.06 -29.39 -3.93
C ARG A 206 19.17 -28.19 -4.89
N ALA A 207 20.35 -27.56 -4.88
CA ALA A 207 20.70 -26.44 -5.75
C ALA A 207 20.58 -26.82 -7.23
#